data_fa46b0951cf62c34d4428521551be332
#
_entry.id   fa46b0951cf62c34d4428521551be332
#
_cell.length_a   1.000
_cell.length_b   1.000
_cell.length_c   1.000
_cell.angle_alpha   90.00
_cell.angle_beta   90.00
_cell.angle_gamma   90.00
#
_symmetry.space_group_name_H-M   'P 1'
#
loop_
_entity.id
_entity.type
_entity.pdbx_description
1 polymer ?
#
loop_
_entity_poly.entity_id
_entity_poly.type
_entity_poly.pdbx_seq_one_letter_code
_entity_poly.pdbx_strand_id
1 'polypeptide(L)'
;MHSTSKMIFALVIWLTASSAFAQDAHTNPIAIIATSKGAITIELYPREAPITVANFIDYAKSGFYRGTIFHRVIKKFMIQGGGYTRQMKEKYSRPPIINESGNGLHNDRWTVAMARTNDPDSASSQFFINTKMNARLDAQAGQPGYAVFGMVTDGFDVVKAIEKSPTMTFDGHQNFPVEPIIIEKVEIK
;
A
#
# COMPACT_ATOMS: atom_id res chain seq x y z
N MET A 1 -52.27 53.34 -50.17
CA MET A 1 -52.57 52.10 -49.43
C MET A 1 -51.20 51.47 -49.13
N HIS A 2 -50.73 51.67 -47.90
CA HIS A 2 -49.41 51.19 -47.48
C HIS A 2 -49.64 49.99 -46.56
N SER A 3 -49.17 48.82 -46.98
CA SER A 3 -49.18 47.59 -46.17
C SER A 3 -47.87 47.48 -45.42
N THR A 4 -47.89 47.58 -44.09
CA THR A 4 -46.75 47.38 -43.26
C THR A 4 -46.72 45.91 -42.78
N SER A 5 -45.77 45.16 -43.37
CA SER A 5 -45.49 43.78 -42.91
C SER A 5 -44.68 43.79 -41.61
N LYS A 6 -45.27 43.24 -40.54
CA LYS A 6 -44.59 43.06 -39.24
C LYS A 6 -43.81 41.71 -39.24
N MET A 7 -42.51 41.81 -39.28
CA MET A 7 -41.62 40.68 -39.15
C MET A 7 -41.43 40.33 -37.65
N ILE A 8 -41.93 39.18 -37.22
CA ILE A 8 -41.74 38.65 -35.84
C ILE A 8 -40.45 37.86 -35.82
N PHE A 9 -39.45 38.37 -35.10
CA PHE A 9 -38.21 37.63 -34.79
C PHE A 9 -38.46 36.70 -33.62
N ALA A 10 -38.46 35.37 -33.86
CA ALA A 10 -38.49 34.38 -32.80
C ALA A 10 -37.06 34.17 -32.27
N LEU A 11 -36.83 34.59 -31.04
CA LEU A 11 -35.57 34.37 -30.31
C LEU A 11 -35.54 32.94 -29.81
N VAL A 12 -34.75 32.06 -30.43
CA VAL A 12 -34.52 30.69 -29.95
C VAL A 12 -33.41 30.73 -28.91
N ILE A 13 -33.78 30.63 -27.66
CA ILE A 13 -32.81 30.49 -26.53
C ILE A 13 -32.36 29.03 -26.46
N TRP A 14 -31.12 28.76 -26.85
CA TRP A 14 -30.46 27.46 -26.62
C TRP A 14 -30.04 27.39 -25.16
N LEU A 15 -30.76 26.60 -24.33
CA LEU A 15 -30.29 26.21 -23.03
C LEU A 15 -29.21 25.13 -23.22
N THR A 16 -27.95 25.50 -23.06
CA THR A 16 -26.85 24.54 -22.93
C THR A 16 -26.87 23.98 -21.50
N ALA A 17 -27.42 22.79 -21.36
CA ALA A 17 -27.30 22.03 -20.11
C ALA A 17 -25.83 21.59 -19.99
N SER A 18 -25.04 22.32 -19.19
CA SER A 18 -23.72 21.89 -18.75
C SER A 18 -23.89 20.73 -17.79
N SER A 19 -23.72 19.50 -18.28
CA SER A 19 -23.59 18.32 -17.43
C SER A 19 -22.29 18.45 -16.64
N ALA A 20 -22.37 18.94 -15.43
CA ALA A 20 -21.26 18.83 -14.47
C ALA A 20 -21.07 17.34 -14.17
N PHE A 21 -20.09 16.70 -14.81
CA PHE A 21 -19.59 15.41 -14.35
C PHE A 21 -19.03 15.63 -12.95
N ALA A 22 -19.78 15.24 -11.94
CA ALA A 22 -19.26 15.07 -10.59
C ALA A 22 -18.15 14.03 -10.71
N GLN A 23 -16.91 14.49 -10.68
CA GLN A 23 -15.75 13.63 -10.55
C GLN A 23 -15.82 13.10 -9.12
N ASP A 24 -16.31 11.87 -8.97
CA ASP A 24 -16.24 11.16 -7.70
C ASP A 24 -14.79 11.23 -7.23
N ALA A 25 -14.54 12.02 -6.21
CA ALA A 25 -13.26 12.05 -5.53
C ALA A 25 -13.10 10.68 -4.85
N HIS A 26 -12.62 9.68 -5.62
CA HIS A 26 -12.22 8.40 -5.07
C HIS A 26 -11.10 8.65 -4.08
N THR A 27 -11.47 8.76 -2.80
CA THR A 27 -10.49 8.79 -1.72
C THR A 27 -9.82 7.42 -1.64
N ASN A 28 -8.50 7.40 -1.65
CA ASN A 28 -7.73 6.17 -1.47
C ASN A 28 -8.07 5.52 -0.12
N PRO A 29 -8.21 4.20 -0.05
CA PRO A 29 -8.43 3.50 1.22
C PRO A 29 -7.27 3.73 2.18
N ILE A 30 -7.58 3.83 3.47
CA ILE A 30 -6.60 3.97 4.54
C ILE A 30 -6.51 2.68 5.33
N ALA A 31 -5.30 2.17 5.53
CA ALA A 31 -5.02 1.06 6.43
C ALA A 31 -4.36 1.58 7.72
N ILE A 32 -4.86 1.15 8.88
CA ILE A 32 -4.25 1.43 10.17
C ILE A 32 -3.70 0.12 10.74
N ILE A 33 -2.37 0.03 10.85
CA ILE A 33 -1.66 -1.10 11.45
C ILE A 33 -1.38 -0.76 12.91
N ALA A 34 -2.16 -1.34 13.83
CA ALA A 34 -1.86 -1.27 15.26
C ALA A 34 -0.74 -2.27 15.58
N THR A 35 0.32 -1.79 16.23
CA THR A 35 1.46 -2.61 16.63
C THR A 35 1.76 -2.45 18.13
N SER A 36 2.54 -3.36 18.69
CA SER A 36 3.05 -3.24 20.06
C SER A 36 3.95 -2.02 20.30
N LYS A 37 4.30 -1.26 19.26
CA LYS A 37 5.09 -0.02 19.33
C LYS A 37 4.26 1.24 19.00
N GLY A 38 2.98 1.10 18.64
CA GLY A 38 2.08 2.17 18.24
C GLY A 38 1.40 1.91 16.89
N ALA A 39 0.61 2.85 16.42
CA ALA A 39 -0.12 2.75 15.16
C ALA A 39 0.68 3.33 13.99
N ILE A 40 0.53 2.73 12.82
CA ILE A 40 1.07 3.19 11.53
C ILE A 40 -0.12 3.35 10.58
N THR A 41 -0.31 4.53 10.01
CA THR A 41 -1.36 4.79 9.03
C THR A 41 -0.77 4.79 7.63
N ILE A 42 -1.42 4.08 6.71
CA ILE A 42 -0.97 3.88 5.33
C ILE A 42 -2.11 4.27 4.39
N GLU A 43 -1.86 5.14 3.45
CA GLU A 43 -2.70 5.36 2.29
C GLU A 43 -2.38 4.30 1.23
N LEU A 44 -3.42 3.60 0.72
CA LEU A 44 -3.28 2.54 -0.28
C LEU A 44 -3.57 3.09 -1.68
N TYR A 45 -2.89 2.58 -2.70
CA TYR A 45 -2.96 3.06 -4.08
C TYR A 45 -3.64 2.04 -5.02
N PRO A 46 -4.97 1.88 -4.97
CA PRO A 46 -5.69 0.89 -5.75
C PRO A 46 -5.72 1.16 -7.26
N ARG A 47 -5.40 2.36 -7.70
CA ARG A 47 -5.29 2.69 -9.13
C ARG A 47 -3.99 2.17 -9.72
N GLU A 48 -2.90 2.30 -8.98
CA GLU A 48 -1.54 1.93 -9.40
C GLU A 48 -1.25 0.44 -9.14
N ALA A 49 -1.84 -0.13 -8.07
CA ALA A 49 -1.61 -1.51 -7.66
C ALA A 49 -2.93 -2.21 -7.26
N PRO A 50 -3.90 -2.37 -8.16
CA PRO A 50 -5.23 -2.87 -7.84
C PRO A 50 -5.23 -4.29 -7.26
N ILE A 51 -4.44 -5.21 -7.80
CA ILE A 51 -4.35 -6.60 -7.34
C ILE A 51 -3.68 -6.65 -5.96
N THR A 52 -2.59 -5.93 -5.80
CA THR A 52 -1.83 -5.87 -4.54
C THR A 52 -2.64 -5.26 -3.41
N VAL A 53 -3.32 -4.13 -3.68
CA VAL A 53 -4.18 -3.47 -2.68
C VAL A 53 -5.35 -4.37 -2.30
N ALA A 54 -6.03 -5.00 -3.27
CA ALA A 54 -7.13 -5.92 -2.99
C ALA A 54 -6.66 -7.10 -2.11
N ASN A 55 -5.51 -7.70 -2.45
CA ASN A 55 -4.90 -8.78 -1.67
C ASN A 55 -4.58 -8.35 -0.22
N PHE A 56 -3.96 -7.18 -0.04
CA PHE A 56 -3.64 -6.65 1.29
C PHE A 56 -4.91 -6.39 2.11
N ILE A 57 -5.94 -5.77 1.51
CA ILE A 57 -7.24 -5.51 2.15
C ILE A 57 -7.92 -6.81 2.58
N ASP A 58 -7.88 -7.83 1.74
CA ASP A 58 -8.46 -9.14 2.02
C ASP A 58 -7.77 -9.84 3.20
N TYR A 59 -6.44 -9.79 3.29
CA TYR A 59 -5.72 -10.27 4.45
C TYR A 59 -6.04 -9.46 5.71
N ALA A 60 -6.16 -8.14 5.60
CA ALA A 60 -6.53 -7.27 6.71
C ALA A 60 -7.93 -7.58 7.24
N LYS A 61 -8.94 -7.64 6.33
CA LYS A 61 -10.34 -7.92 6.67
C LYS A 61 -10.55 -9.32 7.25
N SER A 62 -9.78 -10.32 6.80
CA SER A 62 -9.84 -11.67 7.36
C SER A 62 -9.17 -11.80 8.73
N GLY A 63 -8.56 -10.73 9.25
CA GLY A 63 -7.81 -10.74 10.51
C GLY A 63 -6.49 -11.52 10.43
N PHE A 64 -6.02 -11.84 9.22
CA PHE A 64 -4.82 -12.63 9.02
C PHE A 64 -3.58 -12.02 9.71
N TYR A 65 -3.42 -10.69 9.63
CA TYR A 65 -2.26 -10.00 10.17
C TYR A 65 -2.19 -10.01 11.70
N ARG A 66 -3.31 -10.28 12.38
CA ARG A 66 -3.33 -10.33 13.84
C ARG A 66 -2.40 -11.40 14.38
N GLY A 67 -1.48 -10.99 15.28
CA GLY A 67 -0.46 -11.85 15.88
C GLY A 67 0.72 -12.17 14.98
N THR A 68 0.78 -11.60 13.76
CA THR A 68 2.02 -11.59 12.99
C THR A 68 2.99 -10.55 13.54
N ILE A 69 4.24 -10.59 13.11
CA ILE A 69 5.30 -9.70 13.59
C ILE A 69 6.03 -9.01 12.44
N PHE A 70 6.70 -7.91 12.75
CA PHE A 70 7.81 -7.43 11.94
C PHE A 70 9.03 -8.30 12.24
N HIS A 71 9.25 -9.33 11.43
CA HIS A 71 10.26 -10.36 11.66
C HIS A 71 11.65 -10.03 11.11
N ARG A 72 11.76 -9.03 10.25
CA ARG A 72 13.02 -8.60 9.65
C ARG A 72 13.11 -7.07 9.64
N VAL A 73 14.10 -6.55 10.35
CA VAL A 73 14.33 -5.11 10.52
C VAL A 73 15.77 -4.78 10.16
N ILE A 74 15.96 -4.01 9.08
CA ILE A 74 17.29 -3.58 8.65
C ILE A 74 17.34 -2.05 8.69
N LYS A 75 18.17 -1.53 9.59
CA LYS A 75 18.39 -0.09 9.74
C LYS A 75 18.85 0.55 8.44
N LYS A 76 18.29 1.72 8.10
CA LYS A 76 18.55 2.43 6.85
C LYS A 76 18.25 1.58 5.60
N PHE A 77 17.23 0.75 5.69
CA PHE A 77 16.73 0.00 4.55
C PHE A 77 15.22 -0.18 4.61
N MET A 78 14.71 -1.13 5.41
CA MET A 78 13.27 -1.41 5.50
C MET A 78 12.92 -2.16 6.80
N ILE A 79 11.62 -2.20 7.11
CA ILE A 79 11.04 -3.10 8.12
C ILE A 79 10.03 -4.01 7.42
N GLN A 80 10.15 -5.33 7.58
CA GLN A 80 9.34 -6.35 6.88
C GLN A 80 8.55 -7.19 7.89
N GLY A 81 7.26 -7.41 7.58
CA GLY A 81 6.37 -8.19 8.43
C GLY A 81 5.21 -8.85 7.67
N GLY A 82 4.22 -9.33 8.43
CA GLY A 82 2.95 -9.81 7.88
C GLY A 82 2.90 -11.28 7.46
N GLY A 83 3.91 -12.10 7.77
CA GLY A 83 3.92 -13.52 7.39
C GLY A 83 4.14 -14.49 8.54
N TYR A 84 4.88 -14.09 9.58
CA TYR A 84 5.32 -14.97 10.65
C TYR A 84 4.68 -14.60 11.99
N THR A 85 4.41 -15.61 12.82
CA THR A 85 4.01 -15.43 14.23
C THR A 85 5.22 -15.09 15.10
N ARG A 86 4.97 -14.75 16.38
CA ARG A 86 6.01 -14.51 17.39
C ARG A 86 6.99 -15.69 17.55
N GLN A 87 6.52 -16.93 17.30
CA GLN A 87 7.32 -18.15 17.37
C GLN A 87 8.03 -18.48 16.05
N MET A 88 8.10 -17.53 15.10
CA MET A 88 8.65 -17.72 13.75
C MET A 88 7.97 -18.84 12.95
N LYS A 89 6.74 -19.19 13.31
CA LYS A 89 5.91 -20.06 12.48
C LYS A 89 5.28 -19.24 11.37
N GLU A 90 5.53 -19.63 10.12
CA GLU A 90 4.87 -19.01 8.97
C GLU A 90 3.36 -19.30 8.99
N LYS A 91 2.54 -18.28 8.77
CA LYS A 91 1.10 -18.46 8.63
C LYS A 91 0.78 -18.92 7.21
N TYR A 92 -0.15 -19.85 7.09
CA TYR A 92 -0.60 -20.33 5.79
C TYR A 92 -1.21 -19.17 4.98
N SER A 93 -0.55 -18.80 3.89
CA SER A 93 -0.98 -17.73 3.01
C SER A 93 -1.88 -18.26 1.87
N ARG A 94 -2.65 -17.36 1.27
CA ARG A 94 -3.38 -17.62 0.02
C ARG A 94 -2.40 -17.81 -1.13
N PRO A 95 -2.86 -18.28 -2.32
CA PRO A 95 -2.02 -18.29 -3.51
C PRO A 95 -1.38 -16.93 -3.77
N PRO A 96 -0.18 -16.91 -4.38
CA PRO A 96 0.52 -15.67 -4.68
C PRO A 96 -0.20 -14.86 -5.75
N ILE A 97 0.17 -13.58 -5.86
CA ILE A 97 -0.38 -12.62 -6.80
C ILE A 97 0.65 -12.19 -7.85
N ILE A 98 0.15 -11.72 -9.00
CA ILE A 98 0.97 -11.14 -10.07
C ILE A 98 1.68 -9.88 -9.56
N ASN A 99 2.92 -9.69 -10.00
CA ASN A 99 3.75 -8.55 -9.65
C ASN A 99 3.31 -7.28 -10.39
N GLU A 100 2.95 -6.24 -9.63
CA GLU A 100 2.56 -4.94 -10.19
C GLU A 100 3.68 -3.88 -10.07
N SER A 101 4.95 -4.27 -9.95
CA SER A 101 6.06 -3.31 -9.77
C SER A 101 6.33 -2.39 -10.96
N GLY A 102 5.74 -2.69 -12.13
CA GLY A 102 5.79 -1.81 -13.31
C GLY A 102 4.80 -0.64 -13.28
N ASN A 103 4.20 -0.34 -12.13
CA ASN A 103 3.12 0.63 -11.95
C ASN A 103 3.56 2.11 -11.88
N GLY A 104 4.85 2.39 -12.08
CA GLY A 104 5.41 3.75 -12.04
C GLY A 104 5.69 4.29 -10.64
N LEU A 105 5.40 3.52 -9.58
CA LEU A 105 5.75 3.89 -8.21
C LEU A 105 7.17 3.43 -7.86
N HIS A 106 7.84 4.21 -7.01
CA HIS A 106 9.20 3.95 -6.57
C HIS A 106 9.25 3.52 -5.11
N ASN A 107 10.26 2.70 -4.76
CA ASN A 107 10.54 2.30 -3.39
C ASN A 107 11.22 3.45 -2.61
N ASP A 108 10.54 4.57 -2.57
CA ASP A 108 10.95 5.75 -1.83
C ASP A 108 10.74 5.58 -0.33
N ARG A 109 11.36 6.46 0.44
CA ARG A 109 11.17 6.44 1.90
C ARG A 109 9.69 6.57 2.25
N TRP A 110 9.23 5.72 3.18
CA TRP A 110 7.86 5.62 3.69
C TRP A 110 6.89 4.87 2.79
N THR A 111 7.27 4.48 1.57
CA THR A 111 6.42 3.62 0.75
C THR A 111 6.32 2.22 1.32
N VAL A 112 5.19 1.56 1.01
CA VAL A 112 4.89 0.19 1.40
C VAL A 112 4.86 -0.68 0.16
N ALA A 113 5.62 -1.78 0.17
CA ALA A 113 5.73 -2.69 -0.97
C ALA A 113 5.59 -4.15 -0.55
N MET A 114 5.21 -5.02 -1.51
CA MET A 114 5.09 -6.45 -1.27
C MET A 114 6.46 -7.13 -1.24
N ALA A 115 6.67 -7.96 -0.22
CA ALA A 115 7.80 -8.87 -0.19
C ALA A 115 7.52 -10.08 -1.11
N ARG A 116 8.58 -10.61 -1.73
CA ARG A 116 8.53 -11.76 -2.63
C ARG A 116 9.84 -12.57 -2.58
N THR A 117 9.83 -13.74 -3.14
CA THR A 117 11.02 -14.54 -3.40
C THR A 117 11.72 -14.08 -4.70
N ASN A 118 12.60 -14.89 -5.26
CA ASN A 118 13.21 -14.61 -6.57
C ASN A 118 12.18 -14.69 -7.72
N ASP A 119 11.10 -15.46 -7.54
CA ASP A 119 9.97 -15.45 -8.46
C ASP A 119 9.21 -14.13 -8.33
N PRO A 120 9.08 -13.34 -9.40
CA PRO A 120 8.35 -12.08 -9.37
C PRO A 120 6.91 -12.21 -8.86
N ASP A 121 6.21 -13.27 -9.23
CA ASP A 121 4.81 -13.51 -8.95
C ASP A 121 4.58 -14.37 -7.70
N SER A 122 5.52 -14.31 -6.73
CA SER A 122 5.46 -15.08 -5.48
C SER A 122 4.96 -14.29 -4.27
N ALA A 123 4.60 -13.03 -4.43
CA ALA A 123 4.08 -12.21 -3.33
C ALA A 123 2.75 -12.75 -2.80
N SER A 124 2.59 -12.81 -1.48
CA SER A 124 1.33 -13.27 -0.85
C SER A 124 0.87 -12.31 0.27
N SER A 125 1.30 -12.52 1.51
CA SER A 125 0.87 -11.70 2.67
C SER A 125 1.94 -10.75 3.19
N GLN A 126 3.22 -11.03 2.95
CA GLN A 126 4.31 -10.27 3.53
C GLN A 126 4.52 -8.93 2.82
N PHE A 127 4.73 -7.88 3.59
CA PHE A 127 5.00 -6.53 3.10
C PHE A 127 6.19 -5.91 3.84
N PHE A 128 6.73 -4.84 3.28
CA PHE A 128 7.75 -4.05 3.97
C PHE A 128 7.49 -2.54 3.81
N ILE A 129 7.97 -1.79 4.78
CA ILE A 129 7.96 -0.32 4.76
C ILE A 129 9.39 0.16 4.54
N ASN A 130 9.61 0.94 3.50
CA ASN A 130 10.90 1.52 3.17
C ASN A 130 11.26 2.62 4.19
N THR A 131 12.42 2.53 4.87
CA THR A 131 12.88 3.56 5.82
C THR A 131 13.85 4.54 5.19
N LYS A 132 14.25 4.31 3.94
CA LYS A 132 14.98 5.22 3.06
C LYS A 132 14.56 4.98 1.60
N MET A 133 15.06 5.80 0.67
CA MET A 133 14.97 5.54 -0.76
C MET A 133 15.79 4.30 -1.13
N ASN A 134 15.15 3.33 -1.78
CA ASN A 134 15.70 2.03 -2.15
C ASN A 134 15.55 1.77 -3.66
N ALA A 135 16.02 2.68 -4.51
CA ALA A 135 15.85 2.63 -5.98
C ALA A 135 16.25 1.30 -6.64
N ARG A 136 17.15 0.53 -6.03
CA ARG A 136 17.50 -0.82 -6.51
C ARG A 136 16.38 -1.85 -6.38
N LEU A 137 15.30 -1.53 -5.64
CA LEU A 137 14.11 -2.37 -5.51
C LEU A 137 13.03 -2.03 -6.56
N ASP A 138 13.23 -0.96 -7.32
CA ASP A 138 12.31 -0.55 -8.37
C ASP A 138 12.41 -1.48 -9.59
N ALA A 139 11.31 -1.56 -10.33
CA ALA A 139 11.32 -2.24 -11.62
C ALA A 139 12.26 -1.51 -12.58
N GLN A 140 13.04 -2.28 -13.33
CA GLN A 140 13.92 -1.81 -14.40
C GLN A 140 13.54 -2.51 -15.70
N ALA A 141 14.04 -2.01 -16.84
CA ALA A 141 13.76 -2.62 -18.14
C ALA A 141 14.08 -4.13 -18.13
N GLY A 142 13.05 -4.95 -18.27
CA GLY A 142 13.14 -6.41 -18.28
C GLY A 142 13.37 -7.08 -16.91
N GLN A 143 13.37 -6.31 -15.82
CA GLN A 143 13.54 -6.85 -14.46
C GLN A 143 12.43 -6.34 -13.52
N PRO A 144 11.52 -7.23 -13.07
CA PRO A 144 10.51 -6.88 -12.09
C PRO A 144 11.11 -6.47 -10.74
N GLY A 145 10.63 -5.36 -10.20
CA GLY A 145 10.97 -4.86 -8.86
C GLY A 145 10.07 -5.42 -7.76
N TYR A 146 9.89 -4.62 -6.72
CA TYR A 146 8.96 -4.85 -5.62
C TYR A 146 7.79 -3.89 -5.76
N ALA A 147 6.57 -4.43 -5.83
CA ALA A 147 5.36 -3.65 -6.10
C ALA A 147 5.02 -2.74 -4.92
N VAL A 148 5.23 -1.44 -5.10
CA VAL A 148 4.74 -0.42 -4.17
C VAL A 148 3.23 -0.31 -4.34
N PHE A 149 2.50 -0.30 -3.20
CA PHE A 149 1.03 -0.27 -3.19
C PHE A 149 0.43 0.73 -2.19
N GLY A 150 1.27 1.50 -1.50
CA GLY A 150 0.84 2.52 -0.55
C GLY A 150 1.99 3.28 0.08
N MET A 151 1.64 4.22 0.96
CA MET A 151 2.59 5.08 1.65
C MET A 151 2.14 5.35 3.07
N VAL A 152 3.09 5.38 4.01
CA VAL A 152 2.83 5.81 5.39
C VAL A 152 2.48 7.30 5.37
N THR A 153 1.34 7.65 5.98
CA THR A 153 0.86 9.03 6.12
C THR A 153 0.91 9.51 7.57
N ASP A 154 0.95 8.58 8.54
CA ASP A 154 1.10 8.89 9.96
C ASP A 154 1.78 7.74 10.71
N GLY A 155 2.34 7.99 11.90
CA GLY A 155 3.09 6.99 12.67
C GLY A 155 4.54 6.83 12.20
N PHE A 156 5.13 7.86 11.58
CA PHE A 156 6.53 7.88 11.15
C PHE A 156 7.52 7.65 12.30
N ASP A 157 7.18 8.11 13.49
CA ASP A 157 7.95 7.90 14.72
C ASP A 157 7.91 6.43 15.16
N VAL A 158 6.76 5.75 15.00
CA VAL A 158 6.59 4.32 15.25
C VAL A 158 7.45 3.51 14.29
N VAL A 159 7.41 3.82 12.99
CA VAL A 159 8.28 3.16 11.99
C VAL A 159 9.75 3.36 12.32
N LYS A 160 10.17 4.57 12.74
CA LYS A 160 11.54 4.86 13.18
C LYS A 160 11.91 4.11 14.45
N ALA A 161 10.98 3.96 15.41
CA ALA A 161 11.20 3.20 16.63
C ALA A 161 11.41 1.71 16.31
N ILE A 162 10.61 1.14 15.40
CA ILE A 162 10.78 -0.22 14.90
C ILE A 162 12.13 -0.38 14.19
N GLU A 163 12.48 0.52 13.27
CA GLU A 163 13.76 0.50 12.54
C GLU A 163 14.99 0.49 13.48
N LYS A 164 14.89 1.18 14.62
CA LYS A 164 15.98 1.30 15.60
C LYS A 164 16.04 0.14 16.58
N SER A 165 15.08 -0.79 16.56
CA SER A 165 15.06 -1.93 17.47
C SER A 165 16.35 -2.75 17.33
N PRO A 166 16.94 -3.22 18.44
CA PRO A 166 18.05 -4.16 18.42
C PRO A 166 17.64 -5.43 17.69
N THR A 167 18.55 -5.97 16.87
CA THR A 167 18.30 -7.19 16.10
C THR A 167 19.34 -8.25 16.39
N MET A 168 18.98 -9.52 16.20
CA MET A 168 19.82 -10.69 16.35
C MET A 168 19.61 -11.67 15.20
N THR A 169 20.36 -12.74 15.17
CA THR A 169 20.03 -13.94 14.37
C THR A 169 19.23 -14.89 15.24
N PHE A 170 18.05 -15.27 14.78
CA PHE A 170 17.16 -16.20 15.46
C PHE A 170 16.71 -17.29 14.48
N ASP A 171 16.94 -18.56 14.83
CA ASP A 171 16.58 -19.73 14.01
C ASP A 171 16.99 -19.60 12.52
N GLY A 172 18.23 -19.13 12.29
CA GLY A 172 18.78 -18.90 10.95
C GLY A 172 18.32 -17.60 10.26
N HIS A 173 17.32 -16.91 10.82
CA HIS A 173 16.83 -15.63 10.29
C HIS A 173 17.65 -14.46 10.84
N GLN A 174 18.34 -13.76 9.93
CA GLN A 174 19.10 -12.56 10.27
C GLN A 174 18.19 -11.33 10.44
N ASN A 175 18.66 -10.37 11.24
CA ASN A 175 17.96 -9.09 11.46
C ASN A 175 16.56 -9.24 12.10
N PHE A 176 16.40 -10.28 12.91
CA PHE A 176 15.20 -10.50 13.72
C PHE A 176 15.23 -9.58 14.95
N PRO A 177 14.16 -8.79 15.24
CA PRO A 177 14.10 -7.96 16.43
C PRO A 177 14.23 -8.78 17.71
N VAL A 178 15.15 -8.38 18.63
CA VAL A 178 15.33 -9.05 19.94
C VAL A 178 14.02 -9.11 20.71
N GLU A 179 13.25 -8.02 20.71
CA GLU A 179 11.89 -7.98 21.21
C GLU A 179 10.91 -8.09 20.03
N PRO A 180 10.08 -9.14 19.96
CA PRO A 180 9.11 -9.28 18.87
C PRO A 180 8.17 -8.08 18.77
N ILE A 181 8.07 -7.50 17.58
CA ILE A 181 7.19 -6.36 17.29
C ILE A 181 5.91 -6.90 16.65
N ILE A 182 4.84 -6.95 17.44
CA ILE A 182 3.61 -7.63 17.08
C ILE A 182 2.69 -6.69 16.30
N ILE A 183 2.11 -7.18 15.22
CA ILE A 183 0.95 -6.57 14.55
C ILE A 183 -0.29 -7.07 15.28
N GLU A 184 -0.94 -6.19 16.01
CA GLU A 184 -2.11 -6.51 16.84
C GLU A 184 -3.40 -6.52 16.01
N LYS A 185 -3.49 -5.61 15.03
CA LYS A 185 -4.65 -5.46 14.15
C LYS A 185 -4.29 -4.65 12.92
N VAL A 186 -4.97 -4.91 11.80
CA VAL A 186 -5.02 -4.02 10.62
C VAL A 186 -6.47 -3.69 10.33
N GLU A 187 -6.80 -2.40 10.31
CA GLU A 187 -8.13 -1.88 9.99
C GLU A 187 -8.09 -1.14 8.66
N ILE A 188 -9.12 -1.33 7.84
CA ILE A 188 -9.32 -0.59 6.58
C ILE A 188 -10.47 0.40 6.76
N LYS A 189 -10.23 1.64 6.36
CA LYS A 189 -11.20 2.75 6.38
C LYS A 189 -11.40 3.31 4.99
#